data_3f99c20f7dd03839fdef7fbb024beb4e
#
_entry.id   3f99c20f7dd03839fdef7fbb024beb4e
#
_cell.length_a   1.000
_cell.length_b   1.000
_cell.length_c   1.000
_cell.angle_alpha   90.00
_cell.angle_beta   90.00
_cell.angle_gamma   90.00
#
_symmetry.space_group_name_H-M   'P 1'
#
loop_
_entity.id
_entity.type
_entity.pdbx_description
1 polymer ?
#
loop_
_entity_poly.entity_id
_entity_poly.type
_entity_poly.pdbx_seq_one_letter_code
_entity_poly.pdbx_strand_id
1 'polypeptide(L)'
;KAMPVLSKAVAATPQYLFPNRMICGFGDTHPGYLNTNFFIRMIQNAQANGKKEQEDYFTALLKCLNPETDADKGEKKNVRVSVNSFFEDKPLKLDPNVKPGKIEDYVSPLFYAPNVSWLVQRNGMNPRNSLMISLNASEGNHMHANGISMELYGKGYVLGPDAGIGLFLYSGLDYAEYYSQFPSHNTVCVDGISSYPVMKSNHSFDLRSCFPASAEPGKEFTSVTYSNVYFREPESRADQTRMMSIVTTGPDTGYYVDIFRSRKERGGDKMHDYFYHNLGQSMTLTAADGTDLNLQPTEELAFAGAHLYAYSYLYDKKMAATNKDVKATFTIDMKDKGGDDIYMNLWMKGEPEREVFTALAPMTEGLSRTPGMPYNIKEQPTLTFVARQHGEAWNRPFVSVYEPSTKKEPSAIESVSYFDVEETALNDFAGICVKSKNGRIDHIFSLSDAAQTATYQGMKVKADYAVISNEYDGNRTLFLGNGTLLVAPGIRIQADTVANVLLEKKQGKWYILSSAPCTVVIEGKKIKNGTVSESTLVSNKNWK
;
A
#
# COMPACT_ATOMS: atom_id res chain seq x y z
N LYS A 1 12.39 4.03 -36.78
CA LYS A 1 12.76 4.96 -35.70
C LYS A 1 12.16 4.40 -34.41
N ALA A 2 13.00 3.93 -33.47
CA ALA A 2 12.53 3.45 -32.18
C ALA A 2 11.76 4.57 -31.47
N MET A 3 10.54 4.29 -31.03
CA MET A 3 9.76 5.26 -30.25
C MET A 3 10.40 5.38 -28.85
N PRO A 4 10.95 6.54 -28.44
CA PRO A 4 11.55 6.70 -27.10
C PRO A 4 10.56 6.42 -25.98
N VAL A 5 9.26 6.67 -26.22
CA VAL A 5 8.15 6.40 -25.30
C VAL A 5 8.03 4.91 -24.97
N LEU A 6 8.17 4.01 -25.95
CA LEU A 6 8.07 2.58 -25.72
C LEU A 6 9.19 2.08 -24.80
N SER A 7 10.42 2.52 -25.02
CA SER A 7 11.54 2.15 -24.14
C SER A 7 11.31 2.61 -22.69
N LYS A 8 10.79 3.83 -22.50
CA LYS A 8 10.44 4.35 -21.16
C LYS A 8 9.33 3.55 -20.52
N ALA A 9 8.27 3.22 -21.28
CA ALA A 9 7.15 2.41 -20.77
C ALA A 9 7.63 1.02 -20.32
N VAL A 10 8.47 0.36 -21.12
CA VAL A 10 9.04 -0.95 -20.75
C VAL A 10 9.98 -0.83 -19.56
N ALA A 11 10.81 0.22 -19.48
CA ALA A 11 11.69 0.47 -18.35
C ALA A 11 10.93 0.75 -17.04
N ALA A 12 9.69 1.23 -17.11
CA ALA A 12 8.84 1.51 -15.94
C ALA A 12 8.13 0.25 -15.39
N THR A 13 8.09 -0.86 -16.13
CA THR A 13 7.34 -2.05 -15.70
C THR A 13 7.81 -2.67 -14.38
N PRO A 14 9.11 -2.64 -13.98
CA PRO A 14 9.54 -3.10 -12.67
C PRO A 14 8.92 -2.33 -11.50
N GLN A 15 8.42 -1.10 -11.72
CA GLN A 15 7.76 -0.31 -10.69
C GLN A 15 6.53 -1.00 -10.09
N TYR A 16 5.88 -1.88 -10.85
CA TYR A 16 4.69 -2.61 -10.43
C TYR A 16 4.98 -3.97 -9.80
N LEU A 17 6.25 -4.28 -9.50
CA LEU A 17 6.63 -5.53 -8.86
C LEU A 17 6.61 -5.40 -7.34
N PHE A 18 5.96 -6.36 -6.68
CA PHE A 18 6.18 -6.64 -5.28
C PHE A 18 7.63 -7.12 -5.04
N PRO A 19 8.14 -7.03 -3.81
CA PRO A 19 9.49 -7.52 -3.49
C PRO A 19 9.74 -8.98 -3.86
N ASN A 20 8.72 -9.85 -3.87
CA ASN A 20 8.81 -11.24 -4.32
C ASN A 20 8.73 -11.41 -5.85
N ARG A 21 8.77 -10.32 -6.62
CA ARG A 21 8.70 -10.25 -8.10
C ARG A 21 7.33 -10.56 -8.71
N MET A 22 6.30 -10.75 -7.93
CA MET A 22 4.93 -10.80 -8.47
C MET A 22 4.47 -9.41 -8.88
N ILE A 23 3.58 -9.34 -9.87
CA ILE A 23 2.97 -8.10 -10.34
C ILE A 23 1.85 -7.71 -9.38
N CYS A 24 1.70 -6.41 -9.10
CA CYS A 24 0.52 -5.86 -8.42
C CYS A 24 -0.75 -6.12 -9.23
N GLY A 25 -1.87 -6.34 -8.53
CA GLY A 25 -3.21 -6.46 -9.14
C GLY A 25 -3.69 -5.14 -9.71
N PHE A 26 -4.39 -5.20 -10.86
CA PHE A 26 -4.98 -4.04 -11.50
C PHE A 26 -6.06 -4.48 -12.51
N GLY A 27 -7.34 -4.27 -12.19
CA GLY A 27 -8.44 -4.71 -13.04
C GLY A 27 -8.37 -6.21 -13.33
N ASP A 28 -8.49 -6.59 -14.60
CA ASP A 28 -8.42 -8.00 -15.05
C ASP A 28 -7.00 -8.61 -15.02
N THR A 29 -6.08 -8.05 -14.24
CA THR A 29 -4.72 -8.57 -14.15
C THR A 29 -4.69 -9.91 -13.41
N HIS A 30 -4.12 -10.92 -14.05
CA HIS A 30 -3.83 -12.17 -13.37
C HIS A 30 -2.59 -12.03 -12.47
N PRO A 31 -2.65 -12.49 -11.21
CA PRO A 31 -1.45 -12.59 -10.38
C PRO A 31 -0.38 -13.45 -11.07
N GLY A 32 0.83 -12.98 -11.05
CA GLY A 32 1.93 -13.69 -11.70
C GLY A 32 3.22 -12.88 -11.76
N TYR A 33 4.10 -13.32 -12.63
CA TYR A 33 5.39 -12.67 -12.86
C TYR A 33 5.38 -11.81 -14.11
N LEU A 34 6.22 -10.79 -14.12
CA LEU A 34 6.37 -9.90 -15.27
C LEU A 34 6.83 -10.68 -16.51
N ASN A 35 6.17 -10.43 -17.64
CA ASN A 35 6.57 -11.00 -18.91
C ASN A 35 7.87 -10.34 -19.40
N THR A 36 8.96 -11.08 -19.34
CA THR A 36 10.30 -10.60 -19.71
C THR A 36 10.55 -10.49 -21.21
N ASN A 37 9.64 -10.97 -22.05
CA ASN A 37 9.75 -10.85 -23.52
C ASN A 37 9.84 -9.39 -23.99
N PHE A 38 9.25 -8.45 -23.25
CA PHE A 38 9.37 -7.04 -23.57
C PHE A 38 10.83 -6.56 -23.49
N PHE A 39 11.59 -7.02 -22.52
CA PHE A 39 13.02 -6.68 -22.38
C PHE A 39 13.84 -7.30 -23.49
N ILE A 40 13.57 -8.55 -23.85
CA ILE A 40 14.19 -9.24 -24.99
C ILE A 40 14.01 -8.41 -26.26
N ARG A 41 12.80 -7.92 -26.54
CA ARG A 41 12.53 -7.07 -27.70
C ARG A 41 13.27 -5.73 -27.63
N MET A 42 13.42 -5.15 -26.45
CA MET A 42 14.21 -3.90 -26.29
C MET A 42 15.69 -4.15 -26.55
N ILE A 43 16.26 -5.26 -26.08
CA ILE A 43 17.65 -5.64 -26.35
C ILE A 43 17.88 -5.83 -27.85
N GLN A 44 17.04 -6.65 -28.51
CA GLN A 44 17.13 -6.89 -29.96
C GLN A 44 17.06 -5.60 -30.78
N ASN A 45 16.13 -4.69 -30.40
CA ASN A 45 15.99 -3.40 -31.05
C ASN A 45 17.22 -2.49 -30.80
N ALA A 46 17.77 -2.51 -29.61
CA ALA A 46 18.97 -1.76 -29.26
C ALA A 46 20.18 -2.27 -30.07
N GLN A 47 20.37 -3.58 -30.17
CA GLN A 47 21.41 -4.22 -30.97
C GLN A 47 21.30 -3.84 -32.46
N ALA A 48 20.08 -3.93 -33.03
CA ALA A 48 19.83 -3.60 -34.41
C ALA A 48 20.11 -2.12 -34.76
N ASN A 49 20.02 -1.22 -33.76
CA ASN A 49 20.21 0.22 -33.93
C ASN A 49 21.52 0.75 -33.33
N GLY A 50 22.43 -0.12 -32.86
CA GLY A 50 23.72 0.26 -32.29
C GLY A 50 23.61 1.08 -31.00
N LYS A 51 22.54 0.90 -30.19
CA LYS A 51 22.29 1.63 -28.95
C LYS A 51 22.84 0.86 -27.75
N LYS A 52 24.14 0.89 -27.54
CA LYS A 52 24.83 0.08 -26.54
C LYS A 52 24.33 0.31 -25.10
N GLU A 53 24.15 1.56 -24.68
CA GLU A 53 23.66 1.88 -23.33
C GLU A 53 22.27 1.28 -23.05
N GLN A 54 21.37 1.33 -24.04
CA GLN A 54 20.04 0.76 -23.92
C GLN A 54 20.08 -0.78 -23.91
N GLU A 55 20.95 -1.38 -24.72
CA GLU A 55 21.21 -2.81 -24.72
C GLU A 55 21.69 -3.28 -23.35
N ASP A 56 22.68 -2.60 -22.79
CA ASP A 56 23.28 -2.95 -21.50
C ASP A 56 22.28 -2.78 -20.35
N TYR A 57 21.49 -1.70 -20.36
CA TYR A 57 20.44 -1.46 -19.37
C TYR A 57 19.43 -2.61 -19.34
N PHE A 58 18.82 -2.96 -20.49
CA PHE A 58 17.82 -4.03 -20.53
C PHE A 58 18.43 -5.42 -20.36
N THR A 59 19.68 -5.62 -20.72
CA THR A 59 20.41 -6.87 -20.46
C THR A 59 20.65 -7.05 -18.95
N ALA A 60 21.08 -6.01 -18.25
CA ALA A 60 21.27 -6.04 -16.79
C ALA A 60 19.95 -6.27 -16.04
N LEU A 61 18.87 -5.61 -16.50
CA LEU A 61 17.52 -5.78 -15.94
C LEU A 61 17.00 -7.20 -16.17
N LEU A 62 17.12 -7.74 -17.40
CA LEU A 62 16.69 -9.10 -17.71
C LEU A 62 17.42 -10.13 -16.87
N LYS A 63 18.74 -9.99 -16.71
CA LYS A 63 19.55 -10.86 -15.83
C LYS A 63 19.18 -10.72 -14.35
N CYS A 64 18.79 -9.53 -13.91
CA CYS A 64 18.29 -9.29 -12.55
C CYS A 64 16.98 -10.02 -12.27
N LEU A 65 16.06 -10.04 -13.24
CA LEU A 65 14.75 -10.66 -13.10
C LEU A 65 14.78 -12.18 -13.31
N ASN A 66 15.71 -12.67 -14.13
CA ASN A 66 15.90 -14.08 -14.46
C ASN A 66 17.34 -14.52 -14.15
N PRO A 67 17.72 -14.70 -12.88
CA PRO A 67 19.11 -15.03 -12.50
C PRO A 67 19.58 -16.39 -13.06
N GLU A 68 18.67 -17.28 -13.49
CA GLU A 68 19.00 -18.62 -14.03
C GLU A 68 19.16 -18.65 -15.55
N THR A 69 19.01 -17.55 -16.24
CA THR A 69 19.28 -17.46 -17.68
C THR A 69 20.78 -17.25 -17.95
N ASP A 70 21.64 -18.11 -17.39
CA ASP A 70 22.92 -18.39 -18.02
C ASP A 70 22.62 -19.06 -19.36
N ALA A 71 22.86 -18.32 -20.43
CA ALA A 71 22.59 -18.74 -21.81
C ALA A 71 23.38 -19.98 -22.28
N ASP A 72 24.12 -20.64 -21.40
CA ASP A 72 24.96 -21.81 -21.70
C ASP A 72 24.36 -23.16 -21.29
N LYS A 73 23.20 -23.20 -20.61
CA LYS A 73 22.50 -24.47 -20.41
C LYS A 73 21.49 -24.69 -21.53
N GLY A 74 21.99 -25.32 -22.59
CA GLY A 74 21.23 -25.70 -23.79
C GLY A 74 20.10 -26.70 -23.55
N GLU A 75 19.12 -26.39 -22.70
CA GLU A 75 17.86 -27.09 -22.67
C GLU A 75 16.90 -26.42 -23.65
N LYS A 76 16.67 -27.10 -24.77
CA LYS A 76 15.58 -26.84 -25.68
C LYS A 76 14.25 -26.99 -24.94
N LYS A 77 13.80 -25.93 -24.21
CA LYS A 77 12.38 -25.82 -23.91
C LYS A 77 11.65 -25.74 -25.24
N ASN A 78 10.67 -26.60 -25.46
CA ASN A 78 9.78 -26.57 -26.59
C ASN A 78 9.19 -25.17 -26.76
N VAL A 79 9.87 -24.34 -27.52
CA VAL A 79 9.38 -23.02 -27.90
C VAL A 79 8.17 -23.27 -28.79
N ARG A 80 6.98 -22.97 -28.34
CA ARG A 80 5.81 -22.88 -29.22
C ARG A 80 6.18 -21.89 -30.30
N VAL A 81 6.33 -22.40 -31.51
CA VAL A 81 6.60 -21.60 -32.70
C VAL A 81 5.41 -20.66 -32.88
N SER A 82 5.58 -19.40 -32.53
CA SER A 82 4.57 -18.36 -32.79
C SER A 82 4.80 -17.80 -34.19
N VAL A 83 3.75 -17.25 -34.81
CA VAL A 83 3.87 -16.57 -36.12
C VAL A 83 4.99 -15.50 -36.08
N ASN A 84 5.24 -14.89 -34.94
CA ASN A 84 6.33 -13.92 -34.76
C ASN A 84 7.73 -14.54 -34.90
N SER A 85 7.90 -15.84 -34.64
CA SER A 85 9.20 -16.50 -34.78
C SER A 85 9.68 -16.60 -36.24
N PHE A 86 8.78 -16.49 -37.21
CA PHE A 86 9.14 -16.43 -38.64
C PHE A 86 9.81 -15.10 -39.04
N PHE A 87 9.70 -14.07 -38.19
CA PHE A 87 10.30 -12.75 -38.43
C PHE A 87 11.54 -12.50 -37.54
N GLU A 88 11.98 -13.50 -36.79
CA GLU A 88 13.13 -13.41 -35.90
C GLU A 88 14.40 -13.90 -36.62
N ASP A 89 15.09 -13.00 -37.29
CA ASP A 89 16.26 -13.36 -38.11
C ASP A 89 17.52 -13.76 -37.30
N LYS A 90 17.55 -13.52 -35.98
CA LYS A 90 18.73 -13.84 -35.15
C LYS A 90 18.37 -14.23 -33.73
N PRO A 91 18.97 -15.31 -33.17
CA PRO A 91 18.82 -15.64 -31.78
C PRO A 91 19.37 -14.49 -30.90
N LEU A 92 18.68 -14.21 -29.79
CA LEU A 92 19.14 -13.23 -28.81
C LEU A 92 20.52 -13.65 -28.27
N LYS A 93 21.50 -12.75 -28.40
CA LYS A 93 22.81 -12.89 -27.76
C LYS A 93 22.94 -11.82 -26.68
N LEU A 94 22.98 -12.25 -25.44
CA LEU A 94 23.25 -11.35 -24.32
C LEU A 94 24.77 -11.15 -24.18
N ASP A 95 25.18 -9.90 -23.93
CA ASP A 95 26.58 -9.61 -23.64
C ASP A 95 26.97 -10.26 -22.28
N PRO A 96 27.91 -11.22 -22.27
CA PRO A 96 28.31 -11.90 -21.03
C PRO A 96 28.99 -10.98 -20.03
N ASN A 97 29.54 -9.84 -20.49
CA ASN A 97 30.24 -8.87 -19.64
C ASN A 97 29.27 -7.97 -18.86
N VAL A 98 28.02 -7.85 -19.32
CA VAL A 98 27.00 -7.08 -18.59
C VAL A 98 26.55 -7.86 -17.37
N LYS A 99 26.84 -7.34 -16.17
CA LYS A 99 26.43 -7.95 -14.91
C LYS A 99 24.94 -7.74 -14.66
N PRO A 100 24.26 -8.66 -13.90
CA PRO A 100 22.91 -8.41 -13.40
C PRO A 100 22.86 -7.10 -12.60
N GLY A 101 21.86 -6.27 -12.82
CA GLY A 101 21.55 -5.13 -11.97
C GLY A 101 20.94 -5.55 -10.63
N LYS A 102 20.85 -4.63 -9.69
CA LYS A 102 20.03 -4.80 -8.48
C LYS A 102 18.63 -4.29 -8.77
N ILE A 103 17.61 -4.94 -8.24
CA ILE A 103 16.23 -4.51 -8.52
C ILE A 103 15.95 -3.08 -8.04
N GLU A 104 16.62 -2.67 -6.96
CA GLU A 104 16.56 -1.33 -6.39
C GLU A 104 16.98 -0.26 -7.40
N ASP A 105 17.83 -0.60 -8.37
CA ASP A 105 18.28 0.32 -9.44
C ASP A 105 17.16 0.60 -10.45
N TYR A 106 16.10 -0.20 -10.48
CA TYR A 106 14.99 -0.13 -11.46
C TYR A 106 13.65 0.28 -10.86
N VAL A 107 13.59 0.50 -9.55
CA VAL A 107 12.38 0.92 -8.84
C VAL A 107 12.64 2.17 -8.00
N SER A 108 11.59 2.89 -7.68
CA SER A 108 11.61 4.04 -6.78
C SER A 108 10.86 3.75 -5.49
N PRO A 109 11.15 4.45 -4.39
CA PRO A 109 10.40 4.32 -3.14
C PRO A 109 8.91 4.61 -3.31
N LEU A 110 8.56 5.55 -4.19
CA LEU A 110 7.19 5.86 -4.58
C LEU A 110 7.14 6.10 -6.09
N PHE A 111 6.18 5.47 -6.74
CA PHE A 111 5.90 5.65 -8.16
C PHE A 111 4.40 5.87 -8.37
N TYR A 112 4.04 6.88 -9.15
CA TYR A 112 2.66 7.19 -9.49
C TYR A 112 2.50 7.29 -11.01
N ALA A 113 1.54 6.53 -11.54
CA ALA A 113 1.12 6.57 -12.94
C ALA A 113 -0.27 7.25 -13.03
N PRO A 114 -0.33 8.58 -13.25
CA PRO A 114 -1.58 9.33 -13.18
C PRO A 114 -2.61 8.91 -14.23
N ASN A 115 -2.17 8.50 -15.41
CA ASN A 115 -3.06 8.13 -16.51
C ASN A 115 -3.87 6.85 -16.27
N VAL A 116 -3.48 6.07 -15.28
CA VAL A 116 -4.16 4.83 -14.88
C VAL A 116 -4.49 4.83 -13.39
N SER A 117 -4.21 5.92 -12.68
CA SER A 117 -4.41 6.07 -11.24
C SER A 117 -3.85 4.89 -10.45
N TRP A 118 -2.57 4.60 -10.69
CA TRP A 118 -1.87 3.53 -10.00
C TRP A 118 -0.66 4.09 -9.27
N LEU A 119 -0.66 3.95 -7.95
CA LEU A 119 0.40 4.41 -7.07
C LEU A 119 0.96 3.24 -6.29
N VAL A 120 2.28 3.10 -6.27
CA VAL A 120 2.98 2.14 -5.42
C VAL A 120 3.94 2.88 -4.50
N GLN A 121 4.05 2.41 -3.26
CA GLN A 121 5.02 2.90 -2.29
C GLN A 121 5.62 1.74 -1.51
N ARG A 122 6.92 1.82 -1.21
CA ARG A 122 7.68 0.73 -0.61
C ARG A 122 8.85 1.23 0.22
N ASN A 123 9.30 0.44 1.19
CA ASN A 123 10.49 0.75 1.98
C ASN A 123 11.72 -0.10 1.60
N GLY A 124 11.63 -0.88 0.53
CA GLY A 124 12.72 -1.73 0.03
C GLY A 124 12.22 -2.77 -0.97
N MET A 125 13.13 -3.63 -1.41
CA MET A 125 12.86 -4.74 -2.33
C MET A 125 13.35 -6.11 -1.78
N ASN A 126 13.68 -6.20 -0.49
CA ASN A 126 13.95 -7.47 0.14
C ASN A 126 12.65 -8.27 0.26
N PRO A 127 12.54 -9.49 -0.31
CA PRO A 127 11.28 -10.24 -0.32
C PRO A 127 10.70 -10.52 1.07
N ARG A 128 11.54 -10.74 2.09
CA ARG A 128 11.09 -11.08 3.44
C ARG A 128 10.80 -9.85 4.31
N ASN A 129 11.61 -8.82 4.16
CA ASN A 129 11.70 -7.73 5.15
C ASN A 129 11.05 -6.43 4.69
N SER A 130 10.83 -6.28 3.37
CA SER A 130 10.25 -5.06 2.84
C SER A 130 8.72 -5.07 2.91
N LEU A 131 8.18 -3.88 3.06
CA LEU A 131 6.75 -3.58 3.00
C LEU A 131 6.46 -2.83 1.69
N MET A 132 5.30 -3.08 1.11
CA MET A 132 4.84 -2.39 -0.09
C MET A 132 3.32 -2.26 -0.11
N ILE A 133 2.87 -1.08 -0.53
CA ILE A 133 1.47 -0.77 -0.82
C ILE A 133 1.34 -0.57 -2.32
N SER A 134 0.29 -1.15 -2.91
CA SER A 134 -0.23 -0.77 -4.22
C SER A 134 -1.59 -0.14 -4.02
N LEU A 135 -1.79 1.08 -4.50
CA LEU A 135 -3.09 1.73 -4.59
C LEU A 135 -3.50 1.82 -6.05
N ASN A 136 -4.71 1.41 -6.35
CA ASN A 136 -5.26 1.54 -7.68
C ASN A 136 -6.69 2.06 -7.66
N ALA A 137 -7.04 2.81 -8.70
CA ALA A 137 -8.40 3.21 -9.01
C ALA A 137 -8.84 2.55 -10.32
N SER A 138 -10.02 2.92 -10.80
CA SER A 138 -10.63 2.32 -11.99
C SER A 138 -10.53 3.27 -13.18
N GLU A 139 -9.50 3.10 -14.01
CA GLU A 139 -9.30 3.95 -15.20
C GLU A 139 -8.87 3.11 -16.42
N GLY A 140 -9.70 3.09 -17.46
CA GLY A 140 -9.43 2.42 -18.71
C GLY A 140 -10.36 1.27 -19.05
N ASN A 141 -9.87 0.32 -19.83
CA ASN A 141 -10.57 -0.93 -20.17
C ASN A 141 -10.15 -2.07 -19.25
N HIS A 142 -10.98 -3.08 -19.09
CA HIS A 142 -10.74 -4.22 -18.22
C HIS A 142 -10.61 -3.83 -16.74
N MET A 143 -11.40 -2.83 -16.34
CA MET A 143 -11.35 -2.25 -15.01
C MET A 143 -12.51 -2.72 -14.15
N HIS A 144 -12.29 -2.72 -12.84
CA HIS A 144 -13.26 -3.08 -11.82
C HIS A 144 -13.82 -1.84 -11.11
N ALA A 145 -14.97 -1.96 -10.48
CA ALA A 145 -15.47 -0.97 -9.54
C ALA A 145 -14.76 -1.16 -8.19
N ASN A 146 -13.57 -0.60 -8.06
CA ASN A 146 -12.67 -0.81 -6.92
C ASN A 146 -12.41 0.45 -6.09
N GLY A 147 -12.97 1.61 -6.47
CA GLY A 147 -12.76 2.86 -5.73
C GLY A 147 -11.28 3.20 -5.57
N ILE A 148 -10.84 3.43 -4.34
CA ILE A 148 -9.42 3.55 -3.99
C ILE A 148 -9.02 2.24 -3.29
N SER A 149 -8.74 1.20 -4.08
CA SER A 149 -8.35 -0.10 -3.55
C SER A 149 -6.88 -0.17 -3.18
N MET A 150 -6.55 -1.02 -2.20
CA MET A 150 -5.17 -1.28 -1.80
C MET A 150 -4.80 -2.75 -1.86
N GLU A 151 -3.52 -3.03 -2.12
CA GLU A 151 -2.88 -4.31 -1.83
C GLU A 151 -1.75 -4.09 -0.81
N LEU A 152 -1.59 -5.03 0.11
CA LEU A 152 -0.54 -5.01 1.13
C LEU A 152 0.37 -6.24 1.02
N TYR A 153 1.68 -5.98 0.99
CA TYR A 153 2.72 -7.00 0.90
C TYR A 153 3.53 -7.08 2.20
N GLY A 154 3.84 -8.28 2.67
CA GLY A 154 4.73 -8.47 3.82
C GLY A 154 5.17 -9.92 3.98
N LYS A 155 6.33 -10.12 4.58
CA LYS A 155 6.88 -11.46 4.92
C LYS A 155 6.96 -12.43 3.73
N GLY A 156 7.13 -11.91 2.52
CA GLY A 156 7.29 -12.70 1.30
C GLY A 156 6.05 -12.82 0.43
N TYR A 157 4.90 -12.31 0.88
CA TYR A 157 3.60 -12.56 0.25
C TYR A 157 2.75 -11.29 0.12
N VAL A 158 1.89 -11.26 -0.88
CA VAL A 158 0.78 -10.30 -0.96
C VAL A 158 -0.30 -10.81 -0.01
N LEU A 159 -0.38 -10.21 1.18
CA LEU A 159 -1.27 -10.66 2.25
C LEU A 159 -2.68 -10.11 2.09
N GLY A 160 -2.81 -8.84 1.73
CA GLY A 160 -4.08 -8.21 1.35
C GLY A 160 -4.12 -8.01 -0.16
N PRO A 161 -4.53 -9.03 -0.95
CA PRO A 161 -4.48 -8.98 -2.39
C PRO A 161 -5.65 -8.22 -3.01
N ASP A 162 -5.52 -7.89 -4.30
CA ASP A 162 -6.65 -7.65 -5.18
C ASP A 162 -7.41 -8.96 -5.46
N ALA A 163 -8.72 -8.88 -5.63
CA ALA A 163 -9.57 -10.06 -5.85
C ALA A 163 -9.30 -10.77 -7.18
N GLY A 164 -8.75 -10.07 -8.16
CA GLY A 164 -8.55 -10.60 -9.51
C GLY A 164 -9.88 -10.80 -10.25
N ILE A 165 -9.94 -11.83 -11.07
CA ILE A 165 -11.09 -12.11 -11.95
C ILE A 165 -11.86 -13.41 -11.59
N GLY A 166 -11.50 -14.02 -10.47
CA GLY A 166 -11.98 -15.36 -10.14
C GLY A 166 -11.31 -16.44 -11.01
N LEU A 167 -12.01 -17.56 -11.23
CA LEU A 167 -11.45 -18.67 -12.00
C LEU A 167 -11.56 -18.45 -13.52
N PHE A 168 -12.60 -17.76 -13.96
CA PHE A 168 -12.91 -17.63 -15.38
C PHE A 168 -13.46 -16.26 -15.72
N LEU A 169 -12.69 -15.49 -16.47
CA LEU A 169 -13.16 -14.27 -17.09
C LEU A 169 -14.27 -14.63 -18.11
N TYR A 170 -15.42 -13.95 -18.03
CA TYR A 170 -16.59 -14.09 -18.93
C TYR A 170 -17.37 -15.42 -18.86
N SER A 171 -16.99 -16.39 -18.08
CA SER A 171 -17.67 -17.70 -18.09
C SER A 171 -18.60 -17.93 -16.88
N GLY A 172 -18.63 -17.03 -15.91
CA GLY A 172 -19.49 -17.08 -14.75
C GLY A 172 -20.10 -15.73 -14.42
N LEU A 173 -21.23 -15.74 -13.71
CA LEU A 173 -21.85 -14.50 -13.19
C LEU A 173 -20.98 -13.86 -12.10
N ASP A 174 -20.17 -14.64 -11.42
CA ASP A 174 -19.32 -14.23 -10.30
C ASP A 174 -18.30 -13.13 -10.68
N TYR A 175 -17.79 -13.12 -11.92
CA TYR A 175 -16.95 -12.04 -12.38
C TYR A 175 -17.69 -10.69 -12.33
N ALA A 176 -18.85 -10.60 -12.97
CA ALA A 176 -19.61 -9.36 -13.06
C ALA A 176 -20.32 -8.99 -11.74
N GLU A 177 -20.75 -9.98 -10.97
CA GLU A 177 -21.55 -9.79 -9.76
C GLU A 177 -20.70 -9.60 -8.50
N TYR A 178 -19.44 -10.09 -8.50
CA TYR A 178 -18.57 -10.03 -7.33
C TYR A 178 -17.19 -9.43 -7.65
N TYR A 179 -16.36 -10.13 -8.47
CA TYR A 179 -14.94 -9.78 -8.62
C TYR A 179 -14.71 -8.39 -9.19
N SER A 180 -15.60 -7.89 -10.02
CA SER A 180 -15.54 -6.53 -10.57
C SER A 180 -16.24 -5.46 -9.72
N GLN A 181 -16.66 -5.79 -8.49
CA GLN A 181 -17.49 -4.92 -7.64
C GLN A 181 -16.75 -4.50 -6.35
N PHE A 182 -17.14 -3.35 -5.77
CA PHE A 182 -16.50 -2.78 -4.56
C PHE A 182 -16.30 -3.79 -3.41
N PRO A 183 -17.29 -4.63 -3.04
CA PRO A 183 -17.14 -5.53 -1.90
C PRO A 183 -16.11 -6.64 -2.07
N SER A 184 -15.51 -6.83 -3.24
CA SER A 184 -14.40 -7.77 -3.45
C SER A 184 -13.03 -7.13 -3.28
N HIS A 185 -12.96 -5.81 -3.14
CA HIS A 185 -11.73 -5.05 -3.07
C HIS A 185 -11.48 -4.45 -1.68
N ASN A 186 -10.22 -4.12 -1.38
CA ASN A 186 -9.83 -3.49 -0.12
C ASN A 186 -10.09 -1.98 -0.16
N THR A 187 -11.34 -1.58 -0.05
CA THR A 187 -11.83 -0.21 -0.24
C THR A 187 -13.07 0.08 0.61
N VAL A 188 -13.69 1.25 0.42
CA VAL A 188 -14.95 1.62 1.07
C VAL A 188 -16.09 1.64 0.06
N CYS A 189 -17.12 0.86 0.33
CA CYS A 189 -18.39 0.88 -0.40
C CYS A 189 -19.39 1.77 0.34
N VAL A 190 -20.03 2.70 -0.38
CA VAL A 190 -20.97 3.67 0.19
C VAL A 190 -22.39 3.27 -0.12
N ASP A 191 -23.25 3.18 0.90
CA ASP A 191 -24.67 2.79 0.80
C ASP A 191 -24.88 1.45 0.07
N GLY A 192 -23.86 0.60 -0.01
CA GLY A 192 -23.87 -0.65 -0.75
C GLY A 192 -23.88 -0.48 -2.28
N ILE A 193 -23.57 0.69 -2.81
CA ILE A 193 -23.63 0.97 -4.26
C ILE A 193 -22.32 0.54 -4.91
N SER A 194 -22.42 -0.36 -5.90
CA SER A 194 -21.30 -0.81 -6.71
C SER A 194 -21.81 -1.12 -8.12
N SER A 195 -21.93 -0.11 -8.95
CA SER A 195 -22.65 -0.19 -10.22
C SER A 195 -21.86 0.33 -11.42
N TYR A 196 -20.54 0.26 -11.40
CA TYR A 196 -19.77 0.64 -12.56
C TYR A 196 -20.05 -0.28 -13.75
N PRO A 197 -20.04 0.26 -14.98
CA PRO A 197 -20.07 -0.59 -16.15
C PRO A 197 -18.88 -1.54 -16.14
N VAL A 198 -19.15 -2.82 -16.31
CA VAL A 198 -18.12 -3.85 -16.40
C VAL A 198 -17.16 -3.51 -17.53
N MET A 199 -15.86 -3.64 -17.28
CA MET A 199 -14.76 -3.55 -18.24
C MET A 199 -14.43 -2.16 -18.79
N LYS A 200 -15.16 -1.11 -18.46
CA LYS A 200 -14.81 0.25 -18.87
C LYS A 200 -15.10 1.22 -17.75
N SER A 201 -14.09 1.95 -17.36
CA SER A 201 -14.20 2.93 -16.27
C SER A 201 -13.34 4.17 -16.54
N ASN A 202 -13.82 5.31 -16.04
CA ASN A 202 -13.08 6.58 -16.03
C ASN A 202 -13.15 7.16 -14.61
N HIS A 203 -12.73 6.38 -13.63
CA HIS A 203 -12.84 6.70 -12.22
C HIS A 203 -11.44 6.73 -11.61
N SER A 204 -10.69 7.77 -11.95
CA SER A 204 -9.35 8.03 -11.43
C SER A 204 -9.40 8.74 -10.08
N PHE A 205 -8.37 8.54 -9.26
CA PHE A 205 -8.13 9.37 -8.09
C PHE A 205 -7.10 10.48 -8.39
N ASP A 206 -7.18 11.56 -7.64
CA ASP A 206 -6.19 12.63 -7.62
C ASP A 206 -5.18 12.38 -6.51
N LEU A 207 -3.89 12.36 -6.83
CA LEU A 207 -2.83 12.40 -5.83
C LEU A 207 -2.71 13.81 -5.27
N ARG A 208 -3.09 14.01 -4.01
CA ARG A 208 -3.05 15.29 -3.29
C ARG A 208 -1.66 15.61 -2.78
N SER A 209 -1.04 14.62 -2.17
CA SER A 209 0.31 14.75 -1.60
C SER A 209 0.96 13.39 -1.45
N CYS A 210 2.29 13.34 -1.47
CA CYS A 210 3.05 12.12 -1.24
C CYS A 210 4.47 12.40 -0.78
N PHE A 211 5.09 11.38 -0.17
CA PHE A 211 6.50 11.37 0.20
C PHE A 211 7.06 9.93 0.17
N PRO A 212 8.27 9.73 -0.40
CA PRO A 212 8.99 10.69 -1.22
C PRO A 212 8.16 11.18 -2.41
N ALA A 213 8.55 12.27 -3.07
CA ALA A 213 7.94 12.62 -4.35
C ALA A 213 8.14 11.46 -5.33
N SER A 214 7.17 11.26 -6.26
CA SER A 214 7.33 10.27 -7.33
C SER A 214 8.65 10.52 -8.05
N ALA A 215 9.56 9.56 -7.98
CA ALA A 215 10.96 9.77 -8.33
C ALA A 215 11.43 8.79 -9.41
N GLU A 216 12.56 9.13 -10.03
CA GLU A 216 13.31 8.23 -10.90
C GLU A 216 13.77 6.98 -10.11
N PRO A 217 13.92 5.83 -10.78
CA PRO A 217 14.48 4.63 -10.16
C PRO A 217 15.85 4.84 -9.52
N GLY A 218 16.22 3.95 -8.58
CA GLY A 218 17.53 3.98 -7.92
C GLY A 218 17.66 5.01 -6.80
N LYS A 219 16.56 5.62 -6.35
CA LYS A 219 16.56 6.52 -5.18
C LYS A 219 16.53 5.74 -3.87
N GLU A 220 17.13 6.32 -2.83
CA GLU A 220 17.19 5.75 -1.50
C GLU A 220 15.77 5.57 -0.90
N PHE A 221 15.55 4.43 -0.26
CA PHE A 221 14.32 4.17 0.48
C PHE A 221 14.33 4.91 1.81
N THR A 222 13.19 5.48 2.18
CA THR A 222 13.01 6.26 3.40
C THR A 222 12.33 5.44 4.50
N SER A 223 12.56 5.82 5.76
CA SER A 223 11.91 5.18 6.91
C SER A 223 10.42 5.46 7.02
N VAL A 224 9.95 6.52 6.38
CA VAL A 224 8.53 6.85 6.24
C VAL A 224 8.24 7.09 4.78
N THR A 225 7.18 6.45 4.28
CA THR A 225 6.54 6.83 3.01
C THR A 225 5.10 7.21 3.29
N TYR A 226 4.54 8.10 2.50
CA TYR A 226 3.14 8.46 2.66
C TYR A 226 2.54 8.92 1.32
N SER A 227 1.26 8.68 1.16
CA SER A 227 0.44 9.22 0.06
C SER A 227 -0.95 9.57 0.56
N ASN A 228 -1.52 10.65 0.03
CA ASN A 228 -2.89 11.07 0.27
C ASN A 228 -3.57 11.25 -1.09
N VAL A 229 -4.59 10.46 -1.36
CA VAL A 229 -5.35 10.48 -2.61
C VAL A 229 -6.79 10.88 -2.35
N TYR A 230 -7.38 11.56 -3.32
CA TYR A 230 -8.78 11.96 -3.30
C TYR A 230 -9.52 11.32 -4.47
N PHE A 231 -10.72 10.85 -4.20
CA PHE A 231 -11.60 10.25 -5.17
C PHE A 231 -13.03 10.71 -4.94
N ARG A 232 -13.67 11.16 -5.98
CA ARG A 232 -15.11 11.35 -5.95
C ARG A 232 -15.79 10.14 -6.57
N GLU A 233 -16.40 9.32 -5.72
CA GLU A 233 -17.11 8.13 -6.16
C GLU A 233 -18.37 8.56 -6.93
N PRO A 234 -18.47 8.24 -8.23
CA PRO A 234 -19.47 8.88 -9.10
C PRO A 234 -20.91 8.40 -8.87
N GLU A 235 -21.11 7.14 -8.47
CA GLU A 235 -22.43 6.55 -8.33
C GLU A 235 -23.10 6.96 -7.01
N SER A 236 -22.39 6.86 -5.91
CA SER A 236 -22.86 7.33 -4.61
C SER A 236 -22.71 8.83 -4.42
N ARG A 237 -21.87 9.47 -5.24
CA ARG A 237 -21.45 10.87 -5.13
C ARG A 237 -20.78 11.19 -3.79
N ALA A 238 -20.03 10.22 -3.29
CA ALA A 238 -19.27 10.39 -2.07
C ALA A 238 -17.88 10.99 -2.37
N ASP A 239 -17.47 11.96 -1.56
CA ASP A 239 -16.09 12.40 -1.47
C ASP A 239 -15.33 11.42 -0.59
N GLN A 240 -14.23 10.88 -1.11
CA GLN A 240 -13.38 9.93 -0.42
C GLN A 240 -11.93 10.40 -0.44
N THR A 241 -11.24 10.26 0.69
CA THR A 241 -9.78 10.40 0.75
C THR A 241 -9.21 9.17 1.42
N ARG A 242 -8.07 8.70 0.90
CA ARG A 242 -7.30 7.64 1.52
C ARG A 242 -5.87 8.10 1.73
N MET A 243 -5.44 8.15 2.97
CA MET A 243 -4.06 8.40 3.35
C MET A 243 -3.43 7.08 3.76
N MET A 244 -2.35 6.71 3.08
CA MET A 244 -1.59 5.51 3.41
C MET A 244 -0.12 5.81 3.66
N SER A 245 0.46 5.13 4.65
CA SER A 245 1.86 5.29 5.02
C SER A 245 2.50 3.95 5.36
N ILE A 246 3.79 3.83 5.08
CA ILE A 246 4.66 2.80 5.65
C ILE A 246 5.57 3.50 6.67
N VAL A 247 5.59 2.98 7.90
CA VAL A 247 6.52 3.40 8.94
C VAL A 247 7.47 2.26 9.23
N THR A 248 8.73 2.43 8.89
CA THR A 248 9.79 1.44 9.14
C THR A 248 10.30 1.63 10.57
N THR A 249 10.29 0.57 11.36
CA THR A 249 10.68 0.60 12.78
C THR A 249 11.99 -0.12 13.06
N GLY A 250 12.52 -0.80 12.06
CA GLY A 250 13.79 -1.53 12.11
C GLY A 250 14.12 -2.16 10.76
N PRO A 251 15.24 -2.86 10.64
CA PRO A 251 15.65 -3.49 9.37
C PRO A 251 14.62 -4.47 8.81
N ASP A 252 13.91 -5.17 9.69
CA ASP A 252 12.99 -6.27 9.38
C ASP A 252 11.56 -6.01 9.89
N THR A 253 11.31 -4.81 10.41
CA THR A 253 10.05 -4.44 11.06
C THR A 253 9.52 -3.11 10.57
N GLY A 254 8.21 -3.02 10.54
CA GLY A 254 7.46 -1.84 10.16
C GLY A 254 5.98 -2.15 10.10
N TYR A 255 5.21 -1.13 9.89
CA TYR A 255 3.75 -1.25 9.80
C TYR A 255 3.17 -0.26 8.79
N TYR A 256 1.94 -0.50 8.42
CA TYR A 256 1.13 0.37 7.59
C TYR A 256 0.18 1.19 8.43
N VAL A 257 -0.09 2.40 7.98
CA VAL A 257 -1.19 3.24 8.46
C VAL A 257 -2.14 3.47 7.30
N ASP A 258 -3.43 3.26 7.52
CA ASP A 258 -4.49 3.55 6.56
C ASP A 258 -5.57 4.39 7.24
N ILE A 259 -5.81 5.58 6.70
CA ILE A 259 -6.86 6.47 7.16
C ILE A 259 -7.77 6.78 5.97
N PHE A 260 -8.97 6.22 6.01
CA PHE A 260 -9.97 6.37 4.96
C PHE A 260 -11.12 7.25 5.44
N ARG A 261 -11.33 8.36 4.75
CA ARG A 261 -12.46 9.28 4.99
C ARG A 261 -13.45 9.22 3.85
N SER A 262 -14.73 9.20 4.18
CA SER A 262 -15.80 9.11 3.17
C SER A 262 -17.05 9.82 3.65
N ARG A 263 -17.66 10.65 2.78
CA ARG A 263 -18.94 11.31 3.03
C ARG A 263 -19.66 11.61 1.73
N LYS A 264 -20.99 11.66 1.77
CA LYS A 264 -21.81 12.11 0.64
C LYS A 264 -22.09 13.61 0.77
N GLU A 265 -22.00 14.32 -0.33
CA GLU A 265 -22.38 15.73 -0.35
C GLU A 265 -23.90 15.95 -0.29
N ARG A 266 -24.67 15.00 -0.82
CA ARG A 266 -26.13 15.11 -0.96
C ARG A 266 -26.81 13.77 -0.70
N GLY A 267 -28.05 13.85 -0.21
CA GLY A 267 -28.89 12.67 -0.01
C GLY A 267 -28.73 11.98 1.34
N GLY A 268 -27.83 12.48 2.18
CA GLY A 268 -27.49 11.90 3.47
C GLY A 268 -26.69 10.59 3.36
N ASP A 269 -25.79 10.39 4.29
CA ASP A 269 -25.04 9.15 4.44
C ASP A 269 -25.89 8.15 5.22
N LYS A 270 -26.04 6.93 4.69
CA LYS A 270 -26.67 5.82 5.41
C LYS A 270 -25.62 4.96 6.07
N MET A 271 -24.70 4.43 5.27
CA MET A 271 -23.61 3.59 5.75
C MET A 271 -22.40 3.64 4.81
N HIS A 272 -21.25 3.44 5.40
CA HIS A 272 -19.98 3.25 4.71
C HIS A 272 -19.38 1.94 5.20
N ASP A 273 -19.10 1.01 4.28
CA ASP A 273 -18.54 -0.30 4.57
C ASP A 273 -17.08 -0.34 4.13
N TYR A 274 -16.16 -0.38 5.08
CA TYR A 274 -14.74 -0.58 4.85
C TYR A 274 -14.46 -2.07 4.75
N PHE A 275 -14.01 -2.53 3.60
CA PHE A 275 -13.64 -3.92 3.33
C PHE A 275 -12.12 -4.12 3.42
N TYR A 276 -11.72 -5.19 4.08
CA TYR A 276 -10.36 -5.71 4.04
C TYR A 276 -10.37 -7.23 3.87
N HIS A 277 -9.74 -7.69 2.80
CA HIS A 277 -9.58 -9.10 2.44
C HIS A 277 -8.14 -9.51 2.70
N ASN A 278 -7.95 -10.67 3.32
CA ASN A 278 -6.62 -11.21 3.58
C ASN A 278 -6.55 -12.69 3.26
N LEU A 279 -5.37 -13.12 2.86
CA LEU A 279 -5.07 -14.53 2.68
C LEU A 279 -4.99 -15.23 4.02
N GLY A 280 -5.44 -16.49 4.07
CA GLY A 280 -5.28 -17.31 5.27
C GLY A 280 -6.36 -18.38 5.41
N GLN A 281 -6.18 -19.22 6.39
CA GLN A 281 -7.14 -20.28 6.74
C GLN A 281 -7.99 -19.91 7.94
N SER A 282 -7.59 -18.92 8.72
CA SER A 282 -8.32 -18.49 9.90
C SER A 282 -8.14 -17.01 10.20
N MET A 283 -9.16 -16.43 10.82
CA MET A 283 -9.18 -15.06 11.30
C MET A 283 -9.76 -15.03 12.71
N THR A 284 -9.16 -14.25 13.59
CA THR A 284 -9.71 -13.88 14.90
C THR A 284 -10.03 -12.40 14.91
N LEU A 285 -11.13 -12.01 15.55
CA LEU A 285 -11.53 -10.62 15.76
C LEU A 285 -11.93 -10.42 17.22
N THR A 286 -11.22 -9.54 17.92
CA THR A 286 -11.45 -9.20 19.33
C THR A 286 -11.44 -7.69 19.50
N ALA A 287 -11.83 -7.18 20.66
CA ALA A 287 -11.42 -5.83 21.05
C ALA A 287 -9.90 -5.76 21.15
N ALA A 288 -9.33 -4.57 20.99
CA ALA A 288 -7.86 -4.38 20.99
C ALA A 288 -7.21 -4.76 22.33
N ASP A 289 -7.98 -4.74 23.43
CA ASP A 289 -7.58 -5.22 24.76
C ASP A 289 -7.65 -6.75 24.92
N GLY A 290 -8.03 -7.48 23.89
CA GLY A 290 -8.20 -8.93 23.89
C GLY A 290 -9.58 -9.40 24.37
N THR A 291 -10.49 -8.50 24.75
CA THR A 291 -11.86 -8.87 25.16
C THR A 291 -12.61 -9.46 23.95
N ASP A 292 -13.35 -10.55 24.20
CA ASP A 292 -14.24 -11.14 23.22
C ASP A 292 -15.37 -10.16 22.87
N LEU A 293 -15.59 -9.94 21.57
CA LEU A 293 -16.68 -9.12 21.06
C LEU A 293 -18.02 -9.84 21.02
N ASN A 294 -18.04 -11.14 21.31
CA ASN A 294 -19.24 -11.99 21.26
C ASN A 294 -19.95 -11.92 19.89
N LEU A 295 -19.19 -12.10 18.83
CA LEU A 295 -19.68 -12.05 17.46
C LEU A 295 -20.85 -13.03 17.26
N GLN A 296 -21.98 -12.54 16.77
CA GLN A 296 -23.18 -13.33 16.51
C GLN A 296 -23.38 -13.55 15.01
N PRO A 297 -23.86 -14.72 14.59
CA PRO A 297 -24.28 -14.93 13.20
C PRO A 297 -25.27 -13.84 12.76
N THR A 298 -25.14 -13.40 11.50
CA THR A 298 -25.97 -12.31 10.98
C THR A 298 -26.34 -12.52 9.52
N GLU A 299 -27.51 -12.01 9.13
CA GLU A 299 -27.93 -11.86 7.72
C GLU A 299 -27.56 -10.49 7.13
N GLU A 300 -27.00 -9.58 7.93
CA GLU A 300 -26.46 -8.32 7.43
C GLU A 300 -25.34 -8.55 6.39
N LEU A 301 -24.90 -7.52 5.73
CA LEU A 301 -24.05 -7.62 4.54
C LEU A 301 -24.72 -8.51 3.47
N ALA A 302 -26.00 -8.30 3.27
CA ALA A 302 -26.80 -9.00 2.28
C ALA A 302 -27.12 -8.07 1.11
N PHE A 303 -27.66 -8.65 0.06
CA PHE A 303 -28.20 -7.93 -1.07
C PHE A 303 -29.21 -6.85 -0.62
N ALA A 304 -28.99 -5.60 -1.02
CA ALA A 304 -29.81 -4.48 -0.62
C ALA A 304 -30.52 -3.75 -1.79
N GLY A 305 -30.39 -4.22 -3.02
CA GLY A 305 -31.04 -3.62 -4.20
C GLY A 305 -30.48 -4.14 -5.53
N ALA A 306 -31.04 -3.68 -6.64
CA ALA A 306 -30.87 -4.28 -7.98
C ALA A 306 -29.43 -4.39 -8.53
N HIS A 307 -28.46 -3.75 -7.92
CA HIS A 307 -27.07 -3.75 -8.40
C HIS A 307 -26.05 -4.18 -7.34
N LEU A 308 -26.51 -4.83 -6.26
CA LEU A 308 -25.69 -5.11 -5.09
C LEU A 308 -25.41 -6.61 -4.89
N TYR A 309 -25.29 -7.33 -5.96
CA TYR A 309 -25.07 -8.79 -5.91
C TYR A 309 -23.82 -9.18 -5.13
N ALA A 310 -22.76 -8.33 -5.15
CA ALA A 310 -21.51 -8.66 -4.50
C ALA A 310 -21.65 -8.97 -3.01
N TYR A 311 -22.55 -8.31 -2.30
CA TYR A 311 -22.80 -8.61 -0.89
C TYR A 311 -23.37 -10.03 -0.67
N SER A 312 -24.14 -10.56 -1.62
CA SER A 312 -24.72 -11.91 -1.52
C SER A 312 -23.69 -13.03 -1.69
N TYR A 313 -22.50 -12.70 -2.15
CA TYR A 313 -21.37 -13.63 -2.23
C TYR A 313 -20.61 -13.79 -0.91
N LEU A 314 -20.88 -12.93 0.09
CA LEU A 314 -20.31 -13.06 1.42
C LEU A 314 -21.13 -14.05 2.24
N TYR A 315 -20.46 -14.97 2.91
CA TYR A 315 -21.10 -16.04 3.69
C TYR A 315 -20.37 -16.29 5.03
N ASP A 316 -20.91 -17.15 5.87
CA ASP A 316 -20.43 -17.39 7.25
C ASP A 316 -20.19 -16.08 8.02
N LYS A 317 -21.17 -15.19 7.90
CA LYS A 317 -21.09 -13.84 8.42
C LYS A 317 -21.38 -13.80 9.91
N LYS A 318 -20.53 -13.11 10.67
CA LYS A 318 -20.75 -12.81 12.08
C LYS A 318 -20.49 -11.34 12.33
N MET A 319 -21.19 -10.76 13.28
CA MET A 319 -21.15 -9.34 13.55
C MET A 319 -21.17 -9.03 15.06
N ALA A 320 -20.62 -7.88 15.42
CA ALA A 320 -20.84 -7.19 16.69
C ALA A 320 -20.95 -5.68 16.46
N ALA A 321 -21.89 -5.02 17.13
CA ALA A 321 -21.90 -3.58 17.27
C ALA A 321 -20.95 -3.20 18.42
N THR A 322 -20.00 -2.29 18.16
CA THR A 322 -19.00 -1.94 19.16
C THR A 322 -18.41 -0.54 18.92
N ASN A 323 -18.21 0.20 20.00
CA ASN A 323 -17.44 1.43 20.03
C ASN A 323 -15.98 1.22 20.47
N LYS A 324 -15.58 -0.03 20.76
CA LYS A 324 -14.22 -0.36 21.15
C LYS A 324 -13.29 -0.41 19.95
N ASP A 325 -12.03 -0.06 20.17
CA ASP A 325 -10.96 -0.41 19.24
C ASP A 325 -10.89 -1.92 19.07
N VAL A 326 -10.69 -2.39 17.86
CA VAL A 326 -10.68 -3.81 17.55
C VAL A 326 -9.33 -4.26 16.98
N LYS A 327 -9.06 -5.56 17.13
CA LYS A 327 -7.92 -6.24 16.54
C LYS A 327 -8.37 -7.48 15.80
N ALA A 328 -8.04 -7.54 14.51
CA ALA A 328 -8.15 -8.76 13.70
C ALA A 328 -6.75 -9.35 13.48
N THR A 329 -6.64 -10.68 13.53
CA THR A 329 -5.42 -11.39 13.15
C THR A 329 -5.78 -12.46 12.13
N PHE A 330 -5.22 -12.33 10.94
CA PHE A 330 -5.34 -13.29 9.84
C PHE A 330 -4.14 -14.22 9.88
N THR A 331 -4.36 -15.51 9.73
CA THR A 331 -3.33 -16.53 9.87
C THR A 331 -3.21 -17.37 8.61
N ILE A 332 -1.99 -17.46 8.07
CA ILE A 332 -1.59 -18.45 7.08
C ILE A 332 -0.81 -19.54 7.80
N ASP A 333 -1.43 -20.70 7.99
CA ASP A 333 -0.79 -21.89 8.54
C ASP A 333 0.13 -22.52 7.48
N MET A 334 1.42 -22.54 7.75
CA MET A 334 2.48 -23.02 6.85
C MET A 334 2.99 -24.41 7.20
N LYS A 335 2.33 -25.15 8.12
CA LYS A 335 2.81 -26.46 8.61
C LYS A 335 3.07 -27.45 7.50
N ASP A 336 2.18 -27.54 6.52
CA ASP A 336 2.29 -28.48 5.40
C ASP A 336 3.51 -28.20 4.48
N LYS A 337 4.07 -27.00 4.58
CA LYS A 337 5.27 -26.57 3.84
C LYS A 337 6.52 -26.60 4.70
N GLY A 338 6.41 -27.00 5.97
CA GLY A 338 7.53 -26.90 6.93
C GLY A 338 7.98 -25.45 7.17
N GLY A 339 7.13 -24.49 6.82
CA GLY A 339 7.37 -23.06 6.92
C GLY A 339 6.99 -22.49 8.28
N ASP A 340 7.12 -21.18 8.38
CA ASP A 340 6.78 -20.38 9.55
C ASP A 340 5.42 -19.73 9.33
N ASP A 341 4.47 -19.92 10.24
CA ASP A 341 3.14 -19.33 10.13
C ASP A 341 3.24 -17.82 9.94
N ILE A 342 2.40 -17.27 9.06
CA ILE A 342 2.41 -15.86 8.70
C ILE A 342 1.12 -15.22 9.21
N TYR A 343 1.27 -14.03 9.75
CA TYR A 343 0.16 -13.25 10.30
C TYR A 343 0.08 -11.88 9.65
N MET A 344 -1.14 -11.42 9.39
CA MET A 344 -1.44 -10.00 9.26
C MET A 344 -2.25 -9.59 10.48
N ASN A 345 -1.72 -8.63 11.23
CA ASN A 345 -2.42 -8.02 12.36
C ASN A 345 -3.01 -6.69 11.90
N LEU A 346 -4.29 -6.49 12.13
CA LEU A 346 -5.03 -5.28 11.85
C LEU A 346 -5.58 -4.73 13.16
N TRP A 347 -5.26 -3.47 13.49
CA TRP A 347 -5.94 -2.70 14.52
C TRP A 347 -6.78 -1.62 13.86
N MET A 348 -8.01 -1.42 14.34
CA MET A 348 -8.90 -0.38 13.85
C MET A 348 -9.53 0.37 15.01
N LYS A 349 -9.56 1.71 14.89
CA LYS A 349 -10.22 2.61 15.84
C LYS A 349 -11.70 2.27 15.97
N GLY A 350 -12.18 2.18 17.19
CA GLY A 350 -13.60 2.14 17.51
C GLY A 350 -14.26 3.50 17.34
N GLU A 351 -15.52 3.51 16.95
CA GLU A 351 -16.33 4.73 16.82
C GLU A 351 -17.78 4.43 17.23
N PRO A 352 -18.52 5.43 17.71
CA PRO A 352 -19.96 5.26 17.94
C PRO A 352 -20.69 4.81 16.67
N GLU A 353 -21.70 3.97 16.85
CA GLU A 353 -22.53 3.42 15.76
C GLU A 353 -21.74 2.63 14.72
N ARG A 354 -20.63 2.01 15.14
CA ARG A 354 -19.83 1.13 14.28
C ARG A 354 -20.20 -0.33 14.50
N GLU A 355 -20.28 -1.07 13.42
CA GLU A 355 -20.42 -2.51 13.40
C GLU A 355 -19.19 -3.14 12.78
N VAL A 356 -18.75 -4.28 13.32
CA VAL A 356 -17.63 -5.04 12.77
C VAL A 356 -18.09 -6.45 12.43
N PHE A 357 -17.60 -6.93 11.30
CA PHE A 357 -17.99 -8.22 10.75
C PHE A 357 -16.78 -9.07 10.43
N THR A 358 -16.96 -10.36 10.58
CA THR A 358 -16.14 -11.39 9.93
C THR A 358 -16.99 -12.10 8.90
N ALA A 359 -16.42 -12.35 7.72
CA ALA A 359 -17.11 -13.09 6.66
C ALA A 359 -16.08 -13.93 5.87
N LEU A 360 -16.59 -14.88 5.12
CA LEU A 360 -15.87 -15.55 4.06
C LEU A 360 -16.36 -15.01 2.72
N ALA A 361 -15.42 -14.77 1.82
CA ALA A 361 -15.69 -14.32 0.46
C ALA A 361 -15.21 -15.36 -0.56
N PRO A 362 -15.63 -15.28 -1.81
CA PRO A 362 -15.08 -16.10 -2.88
C PRO A 362 -13.54 -16.03 -2.89
N MET A 363 -12.93 -17.13 -3.29
CA MET A 363 -11.46 -17.21 -3.34
C MET A 363 -10.86 -16.16 -4.26
N THR A 364 -9.66 -15.67 -3.91
CA THR A 364 -8.89 -14.80 -4.80
C THR A 364 -7.87 -15.60 -5.60
N GLU A 365 -7.78 -15.32 -6.87
CA GLU A 365 -6.84 -15.98 -7.77
C GLU A 365 -5.37 -15.74 -7.36
N GLY A 366 -5.06 -14.61 -6.75
CA GLY A 366 -3.73 -14.26 -6.23
C GLY A 366 -3.16 -15.31 -5.28
N LEU A 367 -4.03 -15.95 -4.52
CA LEU A 367 -3.65 -17.03 -3.62
C LEU A 367 -3.14 -18.26 -4.36
N SER A 368 -3.84 -18.66 -5.43
CA SER A 368 -3.56 -19.92 -6.13
C SER A 368 -2.24 -19.94 -6.88
N ARG A 369 -1.67 -18.77 -7.14
CA ARG A 369 -0.46 -18.58 -7.96
C ARG A 369 0.75 -18.11 -7.17
N THR A 370 0.59 -17.82 -5.89
CA THR A 370 1.71 -17.41 -5.03
C THR A 370 2.60 -18.61 -4.72
N PRO A 371 3.88 -18.62 -5.14
CA PRO A 371 4.79 -19.71 -4.82
C PRO A 371 4.98 -19.89 -3.32
N GLY A 372 5.06 -21.14 -2.89
CA GLY A 372 5.31 -21.47 -1.49
C GLY A 372 4.10 -21.47 -0.58
N MET A 373 2.92 -21.09 -1.06
CA MET A 373 1.67 -21.21 -0.27
C MET A 373 1.34 -22.68 0.03
N PRO A 374 0.81 -22.97 1.24
CA PRO A 374 0.66 -24.36 1.72
C PRO A 374 -0.42 -25.16 0.97
N TYR A 375 -1.45 -24.49 0.48
CA TYR A 375 -2.61 -25.16 -0.10
C TYR A 375 -2.76 -24.92 -1.59
N ASN A 376 -3.56 -25.80 -2.22
CA ASN A 376 -4.23 -25.43 -3.45
C ASN A 376 -5.27 -24.35 -3.12
N ILE A 377 -4.78 -23.16 -3.07
CA ILE A 377 -5.46 -21.94 -2.63
C ILE A 377 -6.71 -21.63 -3.48
N LYS A 378 -6.88 -22.29 -4.63
CA LYS A 378 -8.11 -22.25 -5.43
C LYS A 378 -9.35 -22.75 -4.68
N GLU A 379 -9.16 -23.45 -3.57
CA GLU A 379 -10.25 -24.04 -2.77
C GLU A 379 -10.50 -23.29 -1.45
N GLN A 380 -9.65 -22.27 -1.14
CA GLN A 380 -9.79 -21.52 0.10
C GLN A 380 -10.62 -20.25 -0.11
N PRO A 381 -11.60 -19.99 0.75
CA PRO A 381 -12.29 -18.70 0.76
C PRO A 381 -11.33 -17.58 1.18
N THR A 382 -11.63 -16.36 0.76
CA THR A 382 -10.92 -15.19 1.21
C THR A 382 -11.47 -14.73 2.55
N LEU A 383 -10.60 -14.57 3.55
CA LEU A 383 -10.99 -14.05 4.86
C LEU A 383 -11.30 -12.56 4.74
N THR A 384 -12.47 -12.14 5.20
CA THR A 384 -12.97 -10.79 5.02
C THR A 384 -13.33 -10.17 6.36
N PHE A 385 -12.70 -9.03 6.64
CA PHE A 385 -13.09 -8.13 7.71
C PHE A 385 -13.88 -6.96 7.11
N VAL A 386 -14.99 -6.59 7.74
CA VAL A 386 -15.75 -5.40 7.36
C VAL A 386 -15.98 -4.54 8.60
N ALA A 387 -15.78 -3.22 8.45
CA ALA A 387 -16.23 -2.25 9.43
C ALA A 387 -17.27 -1.35 8.77
N ARG A 388 -18.48 -1.34 9.31
CA ARG A 388 -19.58 -0.48 8.87
C ARG A 388 -19.68 0.72 9.79
N GLN A 389 -19.69 1.91 9.22
CA GLN A 389 -20.04 3.13 9.91
C GLN A 389 -21.42 3.59 9.45
N HIS A 390 -22.36 3.68 10.39
CA HIS A 390 -23.63 4.32 10.13
C HIS A 390 -23.47 5.84 10.09
N GLY A 391 -24.11 6.48 9.12
CA GLY A 391 -23.86 7.87 8.81
C GLY A 391 -22.53 8.10 8.06
N GLU A 392 -21.96 9.27 8.16
CA GLU A 392 -20.73 9.63 7.46
C GLU A 392 -19.47 9.08 8.16
N ALA A 393 -18.42 8.84 7.39
CA ALA A 393 -17.13 8.39 7.83
C ALA A 393 -16.01 9.40 7.51
N TRP A 394 -16.32 10.70 7.53
CA TRP A 394 -15.36 11.79 7.33
C TRP A 394 -14.78 12.26 8.67
N ASN A 395 -15.69 12.61 9.60
CA ASN A 395 -15.33 12.98 10.98
C ASN A 395 -15.13 11.74 11.88
N ARG A 396 -15.60 10.60 11.45
CA ARG A 396 -15.42 9.28 12.07
C ARG A 396 -14.72 8.33 11.10
N PRO A 397 -13.47 8.64 10.68
CA PRO A 397 -12.79 7.90 9.65
C PRO A 397 -12.50 6.46 10.06
N PHE A 398 -12.26 5.61 9.07
CA PHE A 398 -11.64 4.31 9.30
C PHE A 398 -10.15 4.54 9.49
N VAL A 399 -9.66 4.29 10.70
CA VAL A 399 -8.25 4.50 11.09
C VAL A 399 -7.66 3.17 11.46
N SER A 400 -6.74 2.67 10.65
CA SER A 400 -6.18 1.32 10.79
C SER A 400 -4.66 1.32 10.81
N VAL A 401 -4.13 0.34 11.54
CA VAL A 401 -2.71 -0.02 11.54
C VAL A 401 -2.60 -1.49 11.14
N TYR A 402 -1.70 -1.83 10.21
CA TYR A 402 -1.46 -3.20 9.78
C TYR A 402 0.00 -3.58 10.00
N GLU A 403 0.25 -4.76 10.56
CA GLU A 403 1.58 -5.29 10.75
C GLU A 403 1.68 -6.75 10.30
N PRO A 404 2.44 -7.05 9.24
CA PRO A 404 2.76 -8.44 8.89
C PRO A 404 3.82 -8.98 9.84
N SER A 405 3.62 -10.19 10.35
CA SER A 405 4.53 -10.87 11.24
C SER A 405 4.58 -12.36 10.95
N THR A 406 5.49 -13.09 11.59
CA THR A 406 5.54 -14.56 11.53
C THR A 406 5.64 -15.13 12.94
N LYS A 407 5.52 -16.45 13.08
CA LYS A 407 5.68 -17.10 14.37
C LYS A 407 7.10 -16.93 14.93
N LYS A 408 8.13 -16.94 14.05
CA LYS A 408 9.53 -16.75 14.44
C LYS A 408 9.90 -15.29 14.62
N GLU A 409 9.27 -14.40 13.85
CA GLU A 409 9.40 -12.95 13.94
C GLU A 409 8.04 -12.37 14.35
N PRO A 410 7.66 -12.49 15.64
CA PRO A 410 6.35 -12.09 16.11
C PRO A 410 6.17 -10.58 16.01
N SER A 411 4.90 -10.15 16.03
CA SER A 411 4.54 -8.72 16.02
C SER A 411 5.47 -7.91 16.92
N ALA A 412 6.08 -6.87 16.35
CA ALA A 412 6.89 -5.91 17.10
C ALA A 412 6.01 -4.92 17.87
N ILE A 413 4.76 -4.76 17.45
CA ILE A 413 3.78 -3.88 18.12
C ILE A 413 3.32 -4.53 19.43
N GLU A 414 3.41 -3.76 20.52
CA GLU A 414 2.84 -4.09 21.81
C GLU A 414 1.38 -3.67 21.88
N SER A 415 1.09 -2.42 21.49
CA SER A 415 -0.26 -1.88 21.49
C SER A 415 -0.43 -0.77 20.45
N VAL A 416 -1.65 -0.66 19.96
CA VAL A 416 -2.14 0.49 19.18
C VAL A 416 -3.28 1.10 19.98
N SER A 417 -3.22 2.42 20.15
CA SER A 417 -4.29 3.21 20.77
C SER A 417 -4.50 4.49 19.97
N TYR A 418 -5.62 5.13 20.19
CA TYR A 418 -6.00 6.33 19.48
C TYR A 418 -6.16 7.48 20.47
N PHE A 419 -5.86 8.70 20.02
CA PHE A 419 -5.95 9.89 20.85
C PHE A 419 -6.63 11.04 20.13
N ASP A 420 -7.28 11.89 20.89
CA ASP A 420 -7.86 13.14 20.44
C ASP A 420 -6.94 14.31 20.75
N VAL A 421 -7.15 15.43 20.09
CA VAL A 421 -6.38 16.67 20.27
C VAL A 421 -7.04 17.61 21.26
N GLU A 422 -6.28 18.62 21.69
CA GLU A 422 -6.75 19.65 22.63
C GLU A 422 -7.76 20.59 21.95
N GLU A 423 -7.72 20.72 20.62
CA GLU A 423 -8.62 21.57 19.84
C GLU A 423 -9.98 20.89 19.61
N THR A 424 -10.98 21.25 20.38
CA THR A 424 -12.34 20.65 20.31
C THR A 424 -13.10 20.91 19.01
N ALA A 425 -12.62 21.83 18.18
CA ALA A 425 -13.22 22.12 16.86
C ALA A 425 -12.68 21.24 15.73
N LEU A 426 -11.64 20.42 15.99
CA LEU A 426 -11.08 19.50 15.00
C LEU A 426 -11.85 18.17 15.01
N ASN A 427 -12.95 18.13 14.26
CA ASN A 427 -13.82 16.95 14.22
C ASN A 427 -13.30 15.82 13.32
N ASP A 428 -12.39 16.12 12.39
CA ASP A 428 -11.88 15.21 11.36
C ASP A 428 -10.43 14.75 11.61
N PHE A 429 -9.94 14.98 12.82
CA PHE A 429 -8.63 14.55 13.25
C PHE A 429 -8.55 13.02 13.45
N ALA A 430 -7.41 12.45 13.12
CA ALA A 430 -7.07 11.07 13.46
C ALA A 430 -5.70 11.01 14.14
N GLY A 431 -5.68 10.61 15.41
CA GLY A 431 -4.48 10.41 16.21
C GLY A 431 -4.25 8.94 16.51
N ILE A 432 -3.02 8.45 16.28
CA ILE A 432 -2.64 7.06 16.53
C ILE A 432 -1.37 7.05 17.38
N CYS A 433 -1.37 6.26 18.45
CA CYS A 433 -0.18 5.95 19.24
C CYS A 433 0.16 4.47 19.08
N VAL A 434 1.30 4.18 18.45
CA VAL A 434 1.82 2.82 18.30
C VAL A 434 2.97 2.63 19.29
N LYS A 435 2.82 1.68 20.20
CA LYS A 435 3.89 1.27 21.12
C LYS A 435 4.48 -0.05 20.65
N SER A 436 5.79 -0.08 20.51
CA SER A 436 6.53 -1.28 20.14
C SER A 436 7.18 -1.92 21.37
N LYS A 437 7.33 -3.24 21.33
CA LYS A 437 7.92 -4.05 22.42
C LYS A 437 9.36 -3.67 22.77
N ASN A 438 10.08 -3.04 21.83
CA ASN A 438 11.44 -2.51 22.06
C ASN A 438 11.46 -1.12 22.74
N GLY A 439 10.30 -0.59 23.13
CA GLY A 439 10.16 0.71 23.78
C GLY A 439 10.05 1.91 22.85
N ARG A 440 9.99 1.71 21.52
CA ARG A 440 9.67 2.77 20.57
C ARG A 440 8.20 3.18 20.71
N ILE A 441 7.94 4.48 20.67
CA ILE A 441 6.59 5.05 20.68
C ILE A 441 6.46 5.99 19.49
N ASP A 442 5.48 5.75 18.65
CA ASP A 442 5.15 6.58 17.50
C ASP A 442 3.80 7.28 17.75
N HIS A 443 3.80 8.61 17.68
CA HIS A 443 2.58 9.41 17.63
C HIS A 443 2.37 9.87 16.18
N ILE A 444 1.21 9.53 15.64
CA ILE A 444 0.84 9.78 14.26
C ILE A 444 -0.36 10.72 14.26
N PHE A 445 -0.26 11.78 13.48
CA PHE A 445 -1.29 12.81 13.33
C PHE A 445 -1.76 12.84 11.88
N SER A 446 -3.06 12.89 11.66
CA SER A 446 -3.64 13.14 10.34
C SER A 446 -4.80 14.12 10.42
N LEU A 447 -4.72 15.18 9.62
CA LEU A 447 -5.76 16.16 9.45
C LEU A 447 -6.27 16.12 8.01
N SER A 448 -7.56 16.38 7.78
CA SER A 448 -8.08 16.55 6.43
C SER A 448 -7.76 17.93 5.86
N ASP A 449 -7.47 18.91 6.71
CA ASP A 449 -7.07 20.27 6.36
C ASP A 449 -5.72 20.63 7.02
N ALA A 450 -4.65 20.63 6.23
CA ALA A 450 -3.31 21.00 6.67
C ALA A 450 -3.17 22.45 7.19
N ALA A 451 -4.16 23.30 6.99
CA ALA A 451 -4.16 24.66 7.50
C ALA A 451 -4.51 24.74 9.01
N GLN A 452 -5.11 23.68 9.54
CA GLN A 452 -5.44 23.59 10.96
C GLN A 452 -4.24 23.10 11.79
N THR A 453 -4.28 23.36 13.09
CA THR A 453 -3.24 22.92 14.04
C THR A 453 -3.83 21.90 14.99
N ALA A 454 -3.15 20.78 15.16
CA ALA A 454 -3.46 19.76 16.15
C ALA A 454 -2.43 19.79 17.29
N THR A 455 -2.90 19.80 18.54
CA THR A 455 -2.06 19.78 19.75
C THR A 455 -2.39 18.56 20.59
N TYR A 456 -1.34 17.84 21.00
CA TYR A 456 -1.46 16.69 21.91
C TYR A 456 -0.21 16.58 22.79
N GLN A 457 -0.35 16.63 24.11
CA GLN A 457 0.75 16.49 25.09
C GLN A 457 2.00 17.33 24.74
N GLY A 458 1.79 18.60 24.36
CA GLY A 458 2.86 19.52 23.99
C GLY A 458 3.46 19.33 22.60
N MET A 459 3.06 18.30 21.87
CA MET A 459 3.32 18.17 20.44
C MET A 459 2.33 19.04 19.66
N LYS A 460 2.79 19.69 18.57
CA LYS A 460 1.94 20.50 17.67
C LYS A 460 2.23 20.16 16.24
N VAL A 461 1.19 19.96 15.46
CA VAL A 461 1.27 19.60 14.05
C VAL A 461 0.34 20.49 13.24
N LYS A 462 0.85 21.01 12.12
CA LYS A 462 0.09 21.70 11.08
C LYS A 462 0.48 21.09 9.74
N ALA A 463 -0.19 19.98 9.36
CA ALA A 463 0.15 19.14 8.22
C ALA A 463 -1.00 18.17 7.91
N ASP A 464 -1.03 17.61 6.70
CA ASP A 464 -1.93 16.49 6.37
C ASP A 464 -1.58 15.24 7.20
N TYR A 465 -0.27 15.01 7.38
CA TYR A 465 0.24 13.82 8.05
C TYR A 465 1.53 14.14 8.81
N ALA A 466 1.70 13.55 9.98
CA ALA A 466 2.96 13.63 10.70
C ALA A 466 3.23 12.37 11.52
N VAL A 467 4.50 12.00 11.64
CA VAL A 467 4.99 10.94 12.53
C VAL A 467 6.01 11.53 13.48
N ILE A 468 5.83 11.29 14.76
CA ILE A 468 6.76 11.69 15.83
C ILE A 468 7.14 10.43 16.60
N SER A 469 8.36 9.92 16.34
CA SER A 469 8.87 8.70 16.97
C SER A 469 9.90 9.02 18.02
N ASN A 470 9.85 8.27 19.13
CA ASN A 470 10.90 8.22 20.14
C ASN A 470 11.31 6.77 20.35
N GLU A 471 12.59 6.48 20.24
CA GLU A 471 13.17 5.16 20.45
C GLU A 471 13.92 5.08 21.77
N TYR A 472 13.97 3.90 22.36
CA TYR A 472 14.64 3.70 23.66
C TYR A 472 16.14 4.01 23.62
N ASP A 473 16.81 3.79 22.49
CA ASP A 473 18.24 4.06 22.27
C ASP A 473 18.54 5.55 21.97
N GLY A 474 17.52 6.40 22.02
CA GLY A 474 17.62 7.83 21.75
C GLY A 474 17.64 8.20 20.27
N ASN A 475 17.45 7.25 19.35
CA ASN A 475 17.10 7.53 17.96
C ASN A 475 15.72 8.18 17.88
N ARG A 476 15.48 8.96 16.86
CA ARG A 476 14.20 9.66 16.65
C ARG A 476 13.91 9.80 15.17
N THR A 477 12.65 9.65 14.81
CA THR A 477 12.13 9.95 13.47
C THR A 477 11.02 10.98 13.61
N LEU A 478 11.14 12.11 12.92
CA LEU A 478 10.10 13.13 12.83
C LEU A 478 9.80 13.36 11.35
N PHE A 479 8.56 13.17 10.98
CA PHE A 479 8.09 13.39 9.63
C PHE A 479 6.97 14.41 9.60
N LEU A 480 7.15 15.47 8.83
CA LEU A 480 6.14 16.46 8.48
C LEU A 480 5.73 16.23 7.03
N GLY A 481 4.49 15.81 6.81
CA GLY A 481 3.96 15.49 5.47
C GLY A 481 2.94 16.53 5.02
N ASN A 482 3.23 17.22 3.92
CA ASN A 482 2.41 18.29 3.35
C ASN A 482 1.99 19.34 4.40
N GLY A 483 2.97 19.88 5.12
CA GLY A 483 2.72 20.75 6.26
C GLY A 483 3.70 21.89 6.42
N THR A 484 3.45 22.72 7.44
CA THR A 484 4.28 23.90 7.74
C THR A 484 4.86 23.87 9.14
N LEU A 485 4.34 23.06 10.06
CA LEU A 485 4.78 23.03 11.46
C LEU A 485 4.74 21.61 12.03
N LEU A 486 5.84 21.22 12.69
CA LEU A 486 5.89 20.10 13.61
C LEU A 486 6.69 20.50 14.84
N VAL A 487 6.11 20.34 16.02
CA VAL A 487 6.75 20.56 17.31
C VAL A 487 6.68 19.26 18.11
N ALA A 488 7.83 18.86 18.63
CA ALA A 488 7.96 17.75 19.55
C ALA A 488 8.92 18.15 20.69
N PRO A 489 8.98 17.44 21.82
CA PRO A 489 9.90 17.77 22.89
C PRO A 489 11.35 17.97 22.42
N GLY A 490 11.89 19.18 22.60
CA GLY A 490 13.24 19.56 22.20
C GLY A 490 13.45 19.83 20.70
N ILE A 491 12.41 19.68 19.86
CA ILE A 491 12.54 19.82 18.39
C ILE A 491 11.38 20.64 17.83
N ARG A 492 11.70 21.51 16.87
CA ARG A 492 10.71 22.23 16.05
C ARG A 492 11.15 22.22 14.60
N ILE A 493 10.25 21.85 13.71
CA ILE A 493 10.37 21.98 12.25
C ILE A 493 9.36 23.05 11.83
N GLN A 494 9.85 24.08 11.13
CA GLN A 494 9.03 25.15 10.58
C GLN A 494 9.40 25.35 9.12
N ALA A 495 8.49 25.03 8.21
CA ALA A 495 8.65 25.30 6.78
C ALA A 495 8.02 26.66 6.41
N ASP A 496 8.64 27.37 5.47
CA ASP A 496 8.17 28.67 5.01
C ASP A 496 6.96 28.52 4.07
N THR A 497 6.90 27.39 3.37
CA THR A 497 5.77 26.94 2.53
C THR A 497 5.41 25.51 2.89
N VAL A 498 4.30 25.00 2.39
CA VAL A 498 3.92 23.59 2.57
C VAL A 498 5.06 22.69 2.05
N ALA A 499 5.51 21.78 2.91
CA ALA A 499 6.65 20.91 2.64
C ALA A 499 6.49 19.51 3.22
N ASN A 500 7.28 18.58 2.69
CA ASN A 500 7.58 17.31 3.31
C ASN A 500 8.98 17.41 3.94
N VAL A 501 9.10 17.08 5.22
CA VAL A 501 10.39 17.09 5.94
C VAL A 501 10.53 15.81 6.74
N LEU A 502 11.56 15.02 6.44
CA LEU A 502 11.99 13.89 7.25
C LEU A 502 13.26 14.28 8.02
N LEU A 503 13.18 14.27 9.34
CA LEU A 503 14.29 14.54 10.23
C LEU A 503 14.53 13.29 11.09
N GLU A 504 15.73 12.71 11.01
CA GLU A 504 16.08 11.49 11.69
C GLU A 504 17.33 11.65 12.53
N LYS A 505 17.30 11.14 13.74
CA LYS A 505 18.50 10.95 14.57
C LYS A 505 18.90 9.49 14.54
N LYS A 506 20.08 9.20 14.00
CA LYS A 506 20.65 7.85 13.88
C LYS A 506 22.06 7.87 14.47
N GLN A 507 22.32 7.02 15.46
CA GLN A 507 23.64 6.92 16.11
C GLN A 507 24.17 8.28 16.60
N GLY A 508 23.29 9.07 17.21
CA GLY A 508 23.61 10.40 17.76
C GLY A 508 23.75 11.53 16.73
N LYS A 509 23.62 11.26 15.44
CA LYS A 509 23.70 12.26 14.36
C LYS A 509 22.34 12.52 13.75
N TRP A 510 22.09 13.77 13.38
CA TRP A 510 20.85 14.19 12.73
C TRP A 510 21.01 14.23 11.21
N TYR A 511 20.02 13.69 10.51
CA TYR A 511 19.91 13.69 9.05
C TYR A 511 18.58 14.34 8.67
N ILE A 512 18.57 15.03 7.53
CA ILE A 512 17.38 15.70 7.03
C ILE A 512 17.20 15.46 5.54
N LEU A 513 15.92 15.35 5.15
CA LEU A 513 15.45 15.38 3.78
C LEU A 513 14.25 16.33 3.75
N SER A 514 14.22 17.29 2.81
CA SER A 514 13.20 18.34 2.79
C SER A 514 12.85 18.77 1.37
N SER A 515 11.56 18.79 1.05
CA SER A 515 11.08 19.21 -0.29
C SER A 515 11.06 20.73 -0.49
N ALA A 516 11.22 21.52 0.57
CA ALA A 516 11.26 22.99 0.54
C ALA A 516 12.12 23.53 1.68
N PRO A 517 12.52 24.81 1.61
CA PRO A 517 13.27 25.45 2.70
C PRO A 517 12.52 25.38 4.03
N CYS A 518 13.25 25.06 5.08
CA CYS A 518 12.70 24.97 6.42
C CYS A 518 13.72 25.38 7.50
N THR A 519 13.22 25.77 8.66
CA THR A 519 14.00 25.97 9.86
C THR A 519 13.78 24.81 10.82
N VAL A 520 14.87 24.19 11.27
CA VAL A 520 14.84 23.17 12.32
C VAL A 520 15.48 23.72 13.58
N VAL A 521 14.82 23.57 14.71
CA VAL A 521 15.40 23.86 16.03
C VAL A 521 15.58 22.54 16.76
N ILE A 522 16.81 22.24 17.16
CA ILE A 522 17.17 21.03 17.90
C ILE A 522 17.85 21.47 19.19
N GLU A 523 17.30 21.15 20.34
CA GLU A 523 17.84 21.50 21.67
C GLU A 523 18.21 22.99 21.77
N GLY A 524 17.35 23.87 21.26
CA GLY A 524 17.52 25.31 21.24
C GLY A 524 18.43 25.86 20.12
N LYS A 525 19.13 25.01 19.39
CA LYS A 525 19.97 25.44 18.23
C LYS A 525 19.11 25.56 16.98
N LYS A 526 19.03 26.76 16.44
CA LYS A 526 18.30 27.07 15.20
C LYS A 526 19.18 26.82 13.98
N ILE A 527 18.66 26.03 13.06
CA ILE A 527 19.34 25.63 11.84
C ILE A 527 18.39 25.87 10.67
N LYS A 528 18.84 26.67 9.66
CA LYS A 528 18.08 26.92 8.43
C LYS A 528 18.51 25.96 7.36
N ASN A 529 17.57 25.49 6.58
CA ASN A 529 17.79 24.53 5.53
C ASN A 529 17.13 24.94 4.21
N GLY A 530 17.80 24.72 3.10
CA GLY A 530 17.21 24.76 1.77
C GLY A 530 16.45 23.49 1.43
N THR A 531 16.14 23.30 0.17
CA THR A 531 15.62 22.01 -0.34
C THR A 531 16.73 20.97 -0.32
N VAL A 532 16.45 19.77 0.23
CA VAL A 532 17.39 18.65 0.35
C VAL A 532 16.74 17.40 -0.23
N SER A 533 17.19 16.96 -1.39
CA SER A 533 16.63 15.85 -2.15
C SER A 533 17.15 14.46 -1.73
N GLU A 534 18.21 14.43 -0.93
CA GLU A 534 18.83 13.20 -0.42
C GLU A 534 19.09 13.35 1.08
N SER A 535 19.04 12.24 1.84
CA SER A 535 19.29 12.27 3.27
C SER A 535 20.68 12.83 3.58
N THR A 536 20.72 14.01 4.17
CA THR A 536 21.96 14.78 4.37
C THR A 536 22.21 15.00 5.86
N LEU A 537 23.47 14.82 6.28
CA LEU A 537 23.88 15.09 7.66
C LEU A 537 23.63 16.55 8.01
N VAL A 538 22.87 16.78 9.08
CA VAL A 538 22.63 18.11 9.64
C VAL A 538 23.94 18.64 10.23
N SER A 539 24.54 19.64 9.61
CA SER A 539 25.76 20.27 10.09
C SER A 539 25.68 21.79 9.89
N ASN A 540 26.33 22.56 10.78
CA ASN A 540 26.41 24.03 10.63
C ASN A 540 27.09 24.50 9.33
N LYS A 541 27.77 23.60 8.59
CA LYS A 541 28.45 23.92 7.34
C LYS A 541 27.51 23.94 6.12
N ASN A 542 26.36 23.28 6.20
CA ASN A 542 25.41 23.17 5.09
C ASN A 542 24.35 24.28 5.08
N TRP A 543 24.50 25.30 5.92
CA TRP A 543 23.50 26.28 6.27
C TRP A 543 23.90 27.72 5.88
N LYS A 544 24.75 27.86 4.88
CA LYS A 544 25.09 29.16 4.32
C LYS A 544 24.14 29.56 3.20
#